data_9495ca2a7012eebd4bc97e7fe153690f
#
_entry.id   9495ca2a7012eebd4bc97e7fe153690f
#
_cell.length_a   1.000
_cell.length_b   1.000
_cell.length_c   1.000
_cell.angle_alpha   90.00
_cell.angle_beta   90.00
_cell.angle_gamma   90.00
#
_symmetry.space_group_name_H-M   'P 1'
#
loop_
_entity.id
_entity.type
_entity.pdbx_description
1 polymer ?
#
loop_
_entity_poly.entity_id
_entity_poly.type
_entity_poly.pdbx_seq_one_letter_code
_entity_poly.pdbx_strand_id
1 'polypeptide(L)'
;MGFPLRMLLFVPVPLLFLAGSIAQLQTTVRSYDLLYAAQLIEDGKPVSADYIETLLDKMDAVDIPCRYDVVTAVMTTRFYTLDRLNTASTDPAKWQKALVQAGAFATRGLTCFPTDGGLWLRLAIVRWASDASTADIATAMMRSQQLSPVETTTLIGRIDMWNRMSRVAIKAAEPAARADIVAYDAYFKAMKPKVLLSPSPALQELIASTGIDLPKN
;
A
#
# COMPACT_ATOMS: atom_id res chain seq x y z
N MET A 1 -56.99 -17.36 16.82
CA MET A 1 -56.28 -16.13 16.38
C MET A 1 -54.88 -16.51 15.94
N GLY A 2 -54.68 -16.78 14.63
CA GLY A 2 -53.39 -17.18 14.08
C GLY A 2 -52.59 -15.91 13.74
N PHE A 3 -51.50 -15.70 14.44
CA PHE A 3 -50.49 -14.73 14.01
C PHE A 3 -50.00 -15.15 12.61
N PRO A 4 -50.12 -14.31 11.59
CA PRO A 4 -49.72 -14.70 10.25
C PRO A 4 -48.20 -14.89 10.21
N LEU A 5 -47.78 -16.07 9.82
CA LEU A 5 -46.39 -16.51 9.65
C LEU A 5 -45.54 -15.46 8.86
N ARG A 6 -46.19 -14.63 8.06
CA ARG A 6 -45.60 -13.50 7.32
C ARG A 6 -45.04 -12.40 8.25
N MET A 7 -45.60 -12.13 9.41
CA MET A 7 -45.07 -11.16 10.38
C MET A 7 -43.79 -11.63 11.04
N LEU A 8 -43.57 -12.92 11.20
CA LEU A 8 -42.33 -13.47 11.79
C LEU A 8 -41.10 -13.25 10.91
N LEU A 9 -41.25 -13.07 9.60
CA LEU A 9 -40.14 -12.80 8.67
C LEU A 9 -39.79 -11.30 8.58
N PHE A 10 -40.70 -10.39 8.90
CA PHE A 10 -40.47 -8.95 8.77
C PHE A 10 -39.70 -8.32 9.94
N VAL A 11 -39.63 -8.95 11.10
CA VAL A 11 -38.94 -8.44 12.29
C VAL A 11 -37.46 -8.75 12.28
N PRO A 12 -36.96 -9.99 11.94
CA PRO A 12 -35.54 -10.28 12.00
C PRO A 12 -34.70 -9.54 10.95
N VAL A 13 -35.25 -9.23 9.79
CA VAL A 13 -34.51 -8.53 8.72
C VAL A 13 -34.10 -7.11 9.15
N PRO A 14 -35.02 -6.23 9.60
CA PRO A 14 -34.62 -4.91 10.12
C PRO A 14 -33.67 -4.98 11.31
N LEU A 15 -33.82 -5.97 12.20
CA LEU A 15 -32.93 -6.13 13.34
C LEU A 15 -31.51 -6.52 12.92
N LEU A 16 -31.35 -7.38 11.91
CA LEU A 16 -30.06 -7.70 11.35
C LEU A 16 -29.38 -6.49 10.69
N PHE A 17 -30.15 -5.68 9.94
CA PHE A 17 -29.65 -4.44 9.38
C PHE A 17 -29.24 -3.44 10.46
N LEU A 18 -30.03 -3.29 11.53
CA LEU A 18 -29.71 -2.42 12.64
C LEU A 18 -28.44 -2.89 13.37
N ALA A 19 -28.32 -4.19 13.65
CA ALA A 19 -27.14 -4.76 14.28
C ALA A 19 -25.88 -4.57 13.42
N GLY A 20 -25.99 -4.80 12.09
CA GLY A 20 -24.92 -4.54 11.14
C GLY A 20 -24.51 -3.06 11.09
N SER A 21 -25.49 -2.16 11.09
CA SER A 21 -25.24 -0.71 11.10
C SER A 21 -24.54 -0.25 12.38
N ILE A 22 -24.92 -0.77 13.54
CA ILE A 22 -24.28 -0.48 14.82
C ILE A 22 -22.83 -0.99 14.83
N ALA A 23 -22.59 -2.22 14.37
CA ALA A 23 -21.25 -2.78 14.27
C ALA A 23 -20.35 -1.95 13.33
N GLN A 24 -20.89 -1.53 12.19
CA GLN A 24 -20.18 -0.66 11.24
C GLN A 24 -19.86 0.71 11.86
N LEU A 25 -20.81 1.31 12.58
CA LEU A 25 -20.62 2.58 13.27
C LEU A 25 -19.52 2.47 14.35
N GLN A 26 -19.55 1.40 15.16
CA GLN A 26 -18.51 1.17 16.17
C GLN A 26 -17.12 1.04 15.54
N THR A 27 -17.00 0.32 14.43
CA THR A 27 -15.73 0.21 13.71
C THR A 27 -15.27 1.57 13.20
N THR A 28 -16.17 2.36 12.62
CA THR A 28 -15.86 3.71 12.12
C THR A 28 -15.38 4.64 13.24
N VAL A 29 -16.08 4.65 14.36
CA VAL A 29 -15.70 5.48 15.53
C VAL A 29 -14.33 5.06 16.08
N ARG A 30 -14.06 3.76 16.18
CA ARG A 30 -12.77 3.25 16.67
C ARG A 30 -11.60 3.59 15.74
N SER A 31 -11.85 3.64 14.42
CA SER A 31 -10.83 3.91 13.41
C SER A 31 -10.73 5.39 13.03
N TYR A 32 -11.60 6.26 13.57
CA TYR A 32 -11.71 7.65 13.13
C TYR A 32 -10.38 8.40 13.23
N ASP A 33 -9.71 8.33 14.37
CA ASP A 33 -8.44 9.03 14.60
C ASP A 33 -7.35 8.58 13.61
N LEU A 34 -7.32 7.28 13.30
CA LEU A 34 -6.38 6.70 12.34
C LEU A 34 -6.69 7.16 10.91
N LEU A 35 -7.95 7.12 10.50
CA LEU A 35 -8.40 7.57 9.17
C LEU A 35 -8.08 9.06 8.99
N TYR A 36 -8.33 9.86 10.03
CA TYR A 36 -8.03 11.29 10.02
C TYR A 36 -6.50 11.56 9.93
N ALA A 37 -5.70 10.83 10.71
CA ALA A 37 -4.24 10.95 10.65
C ALA A 37 -3.70 10.56 9.27
N ALA A 38 -4.20 9.47 8.68
CA ALA A 38 -3.82 9.04 7.33
C ALA A 38 -4.19 10.10 6.28
N GLN A 39 -5.37 10.71 6.39
CA GLN A 39 -5.78 11.81 5.51
C GLN A 39 -4.85 13.03 5.64
N LEU A 40 -4.45 13.42 6.85
CA LEU A 40 -3.50 14.51 7.04
C LEU A 40 -2.14 14.22 6.38
N ILE A 41 -1.67 12.97 6.49
CA ILE A 41 -0.43 12.53 5.85
C ILE A 41 -0.55 12.62 4.33
N GLU A 42 -1.64 12.15 3.74
CA GLU A 42 -1.90 12.21 2.30
C GLU A 42 -2.00 13.65 1.78
N ASP A 43 -2.56 14.55 2.60
CA ASP A 43 -2.59 16.00 2.31
C ASP A 43 -1.22 16.69 2.49
N GLY A 44 -0.16 15.96 2.87
CA GLY A 44 1.16 16.52 3.15
C GLY A 44 1.23 17.39 4.42
N LYS A 45 0.24 17.26 5.32
CA LYS A 45 0.20 18.00 6.58
C LYS A 45 1.06 17.30 7.65
N PRO A 46 1.76 18.04 8.49
CA PRO A 46 2.59 17.46 9.54
C PRO A 46 1.72 16.79 10.61
N VAL A 47 2.08 15.55 10.97
CA VAL A 47 1.47 14.81 12.07
C VAL A 47 2.54 14.45 13.10
N SER A 48 2.23 14.59 14.40
CA SER A 48 3.18 14.26 15.47
C SER A 48 3.56 12.77 15.45
N ALA A 49 4.85 12.48 15.60
CA ALA A 49 5.35 11.11 15.67
C ALA A 49 4.76 10.33 16.85
N ASP A 50 4.69 10.96 18.02
CA ASP A 50 4.15 10.33 19.24
C ASP A 50 2.66 10.01 19.11
N TYR A 51 1.91 10.88 18.42
CA TYR A 51 0.49 10.64 18.15
C TYR A 51 0.33 9.43 17.22
N ILE A 52 1.15 9.35 16.15
CA ILE A 52 1.15 8.21 15.23
C ILE A 52 1.50 6.91 15.97
N GLU A 53 2.55 6.91 16.80
CA GLU A 53 2.97 5.73 17.57
C GLU A 53 1.83 5.25 18.48
N THR A 54 1.17 6.18 19.18
CA THR A 54 0.00 5.87 20.01
C THR A 54 -1.16 5.25 19.21
N LEU A 55 -1.42 5.75 18.00
CA LEU A 55 -2.47 5.20 17.15
C LEU A 55 -2.13 3.79 16.67
N LEU A 56 -0.88 3.55 16.23
CA LEU A 56 -0.42 2.25 15.77
C LEU A 56 -0.43 1.22 16.90
N ASP A 57 -0.02 1.58 18.11
CA ASP A 57 -0.07 0.70 19.28
C ASP A 57 -1.51 0.30 19.62
N LYS A 58 -2.46 1.23 19.56
CA LYS A 58 -3.88 0.92 19.71
C LYS A 58 -4.38 -0.05 18.65
N MET A 59 -3.94 0.13 17.40
CA MET A 59 -4.36 -0.74 16.30
C MET A 59 -3.71 -2.13 16.36
N ASP A 60 -2.49 -2.24 16.86
CA ASP A 60 -1.82 -3.54 17.06
C ASP A 60 -2.42 -4.35 18.21
N ALA A 61 -3.05 -3.68 19.18
CA ALA A 61 -3.73 -4.31 20.32
C ALA A 61 -5.12 -4.87 19.98
N VAL A 62 -5.67 -4.57 18.80
CA VAL A 62 -7.01 -5.01 18.40
C VAL A 62 -6.96 -5.79 17.09
N ASP A 63 -7.94 -6.68 16.90
CA ASP A 63 -8.12 -7.32 15.60
C ASP A 63 -8.68 -6.31 14.59
N ILE A 64 -7.89 -6.03 13.56
CA ILE A 64 -8.24 -5.03 12.55
C ILE A 64 -9.22 -5.64 11.58
N PRO A 65 -10.40 -5.05 11.40
CA PRO A 65 -11.40 -5.58 10.49
C PRO A 65 -10.88 -5.51 9.03
N CYS A 66 -11.28 -6.48 8.21
CA CYS A 66 -11.05 -6.47 6.76
C CYS A 66 -11.88 -5.36 6.08
N ARG A 67 -11.58 -4.11 6.41
CA ARG A 67 -12.18 -2.90 5.87
C ARG A 67 -11.10 -2.12 5.14
N TYR A 68 -11.31 -1.90 3.86
CA TYR A 68 -10.27 -1.40 2.94
C TYR A 68 -9.67 -0.06 3.38
N ASP A 69 -10.51 0.90 3.75
CA ASP A 69 -10.08 2.22 4.22
C ASP A 69 -9.23 2.13 5.49
N VAL A 70 -9.57 1.24 6.43
CA VAL A 70 -8.80 1.04 7.65
C VAL A 70 -7.44 0.40 7.35
N VAL A 71 -7.42 -0.65 6.52
CA VAL A 71 -6.16 -1.32 6.13
C VAL A 71 -5.24 -0.35 5.39
N THR A 72 -5.78 0.45 4.49
CA THR A 72 -5.00 1.46 3.75
C THR A 72 -4.47 2.55 4.68
N ALA A 73 -5.29 3.05 5.62
CA ALA A 73 -4.89 4.08 6.58
C ALA A 73 -3.76 3.58 7.50
N VAL A 74 -3.84 2.33 8.00
CA VAL A 74 -2.75 1.73 8.81
C VAL A 74 -1.47 1.66 7.97
N MET A 75 -1.55 1.22 6.71
CA MET A 75 -0.37 1.16 5.84
C MET A 75 0.23 2.53 5.58
N THR A 76 -0.59 3.53 5.24
CA THR A 76 -0.14 4.94 5.06
C THR A 76 0.58 5.45 6.30
N THR A 77 0.01 5.22 7.47
CA THR A 77 0.57 5.66 8.75
C THR A 77 1.89 4.94 9.08
N ARG A 78 2.00 3.62 8.81
CA ARG A 78 3.23 2.85 8.98
C ARG A 78 4.34 3.31 8.03
N PHE A 79 4.01 3.58 6.76
CA PHE A 79 4.98 4.09 5.79
C PHE A 79 5.47 5.48 6.15
N TYR A 80 4.59 6.35 6.64
CA TYR A 80 4.98 7.64 7.17
C TYR A 80 5.97 7.51 8.36
N THR A 81 5.72 6.55 9.26
CA THR A 81 6.64 6.26 10.37
C THR A 81 8.00 5.77 9.85
N LEU A 82 8.01 4.85 8.88
CA LEU A 82 9.23 4.36 8.25
C LEU A 82 10.04 5.47 7.59
N ASP A 83 9.38 6.34 6.84
CA ASP A 83 10.04 7.47 6.18
C ASP A 83 10.71 8.40 7.20
N ARG A 84 10.02 8.76 8.27
CA ARG A 84 10.56 9.58 9.35
C ARG A 84 11.72 8.92 10.09
N LEU A 85 11.63 7.64 10.37
CA LEU A 85 12.72 6.90 11.04
C LEU A 85 13.95 6.79 10.14
N ASN A 86 13.77 6.55 8.83
CA ASN A 86 14.86 6.46 7.87
C ASN A 86 15.59 7.78 7.70
N THR A 87 14.88 8.91 7.70
CA THR A 87 15.45 10.25 7.58
C THR A 87 16.07 10.76 8.87
N ALA A 88 15.59 10.28 10.04
CA ALA A 88 16.07 10.71 11.36
C ALA A 88 16.93 9.65 12.07
N SER A 89 17.40 8.62 11.37
CA SER A 89 17.88 7.35 11.94
C SER A 89 19.13 7.48 12.79
N THR A 90 18.92 7.77 14.07
CA THR A 90 19.86 7.49 15.14
C THR A 90 19.57 6.16 15.84
N ASP A 91 18.46 5.48 15.53
CA ASP A 91 18.01 4.23 16.18
C ASP A 91 17.68 3.14 15.14
N PRO A 92 18.69 2.35 14.70
CA PRO A 92 18.48 1.23 13.79
C PRO A 92 17.53 0.15 14.32
N ALA A 93 17.47 -0.04 15.65
CA ALA A 93 16.59 -1.05 16.24
C ALA A 93 15.13 -0.66 16.12
N LYS A 94 14.80 0.63 16.32
CA LYS A 94 13.45 1.16 16.11
C LYS A 94 13.03 1.05 14.63
N TRP A 95 13.92 1.38 13.72
CA TRP A 95 13.73 1.20 12.29
C TRP A 95 13.41 -0.26 11.93
N GLN A 96 14.23 -1.20 12.38
CA GLN A 96 14.04 -2.62 12.10
C GLN A 96 12.73 -3.14 12.68
N LYS A 97 12.36 -2.74 13.91
CA LYS A 97 11.06 -3.07 14.51
C LYS A 97 9.90 -2.57 13.64
N ALA A 98 9.95 -1.33 13.18
CA ALA A 98 8.93 -0.73 12.34
C ALA A 98 8.78 -1.47 10.99
N LEU A 99 9.89 -1.88 10.37
CA LEU A 99 9.88 -2.69 9.15
C LEU A 99 9.19 -4.05 9.36
N VAL A 100 9.53 -4.76 10.43
CA VAL A 100 8.92 -6.06 10.77
C VAL A 100 7.40 -5.89 10.96
N GLN A 101 6.98 -4.87 11.70
CA GLN A 101 5.56 -4.58 11.92
C GLN A 101 4.84 -4.21 10.63
N ALA A 102 5.44 -3.38 9.78
CA ALA A 102 4.87 -3.01 8.48
C ALA A 102 4.72 -4.22 7.55
N GLY A 103 5.73 -5.10 7.50
CA GLY A 103 5.71 -6.33 6.71
C GLY A 103 4.65 -7.33 7.18
N ALA A 104 4.56 -7.55 8.48
CA ALA A 104 3.53 -8.41 9.08
C ALA A 104 2.12 -7.85 8.79
N PHE A 105 1.94 -6.54 8.90
CA PHE A 105 0.65 -5.92 8.60
C PHE A 105 0.31 -5.98 7.11
N ALA A 106 1.26 -5.72 6.20
CA ALA A 106 1.04 -5.84 4.76
C ALA A 106 0.61 -7.27 4.38
N THR A 107 1.28 -8.28 4.95
CA THR A 107 0.92 -9.69 4.74
C THR A 107 -0.49 -10.00 5.23
N ARG A 108 -0.86 -9.52 6.42
CA ARG A 108 -2.22 -9.65 6.96
C ARG A 108 -3.24 -8.89 6.10
N GLY A 109 -2.94 -7.68 5.64
CA GLY A 109 -3.81 -6.93 4.73
C GLY A 109 -4.09 -7.69 3.43
N LEU A 110 -3.09 -8.40 2.90
CA LEU A 110 -3.25 -9.25 1.72
C LEU A 110 -4.10 -10.50 1.96
N THR A 111 -4.31 -10.96 3.19
CA THR A 111 -5.33 -12.01 3.46
C THR A 111 -6.75 -11.47 3.32
N CYS A 112 -6.96 -10.17 3.57
CA CYS A 112 -8.24 -9.50 3.37
C CYS A 112 -8.45 -9.07 1.90
N PHE A 113 -7.39 -8.56 1.25
CA PHE A 113 -7.45 -7.97 -0.08
C PHE A 113 -6.34 -8.55 -0.99
N PRO A 114 -6.41 -9.83 -1.35
CA PRO A 114 -5.34 -10.52 -2.10
C PRO A 114 -5.14 -9.97 -3.52
N THR A 115 -6.15 -9.26 -4.04
CA THR A 115 -6.15 -8.65 -5.39
C THR A 115 -5.75 -7.18 -5.39
N ASP A 116 -5.35 -6.61 -4.26
CA ASP A 116 -4.89 -5.22 -4.17
C ASP A 116 -3.43 -5.09 -4.59
N GLY A 117 -3.20 -4.55 -5.79
CA GLY A 117 -1.85 -4.33 -6.32
C GLY A 117 -1.04 -3.29 -5.52
N GLY A 118 -1.70 -2.32 -4.89
CA GLY A 118 -1.07 -1.34 -4.01
C GLY A 118 -0.51 -1.97 -2.74
N LEU A 119 -1.22 -2.92 -2.12
CA LEU A 119 -0.72 -3.68 -0.96
C LEU A 119 0.46 -4.58 -1.35
N TRP A 120 0.43 -5.20 -2.53
CA TRP A 120 1.56 -5.97 -3.04
C TRP A 120 2.80 -5.09 -3.26
N LEU A 121 2.64 -3.88 -3.78
CA LEU A 121 3.73 -2.90 -3.89
C LEU A 121 4.30 -2.53 -2.52
N ARG A 122 3.45 -2.22 -1.55
CA ARG A 122 3.87 -1.89 -0.19
C ARG A 122 4.63 -3.04 0.46
N LEU A 123 4.20 -4.29 0.25
CA LEU A 123 4.94 -5.46 0.69
C LEU A 123 6.32 -5.57 0.00
N ALA A 124 6.41 -5.29 -1.31
CA ALA A 124 7.68 -5.28 -2.03
C ALA A 124 8.66 -4.24 -1.46
N ILE A 125 8.18 -3.03 -1.16
CA ILE A 125 8.98 -1.95 -0.58
C ILE A 125 9.53 -2.36 0.79
N VAL A 126 8.69 -2.92 1.66
CA VAL A 126 9.13 -3.38 3.00
C VAL A 126 10.14 -4.51 2.87
N ARG A 127 9.91 -5.48 1.99
CA ARG A 127 10.86 -6.58 1.73
C ARG A 127 12.21 -6.07 1.23
N TRP A 128 12.19 -5.10 0.31
CA TRP A 128 13.40 -4.46 -0.17
C TRP A 128 14.16 -3.74 0.95
N ALA A 129 13.45 -2.97 1.77
CA ALA A 129 14.04 -2.25 2.89
C ALA A 129 14.55 -3.17 4.02
N SER A 130 14.07 -4.42 4.08
CA SER A 130 14.48 -5.45 5.04
C SER A 130 15.53 -6.42 4.48
N ASP A 131 16.14 -6.11 3.32
CA ASP A 131 17.12 -6.96 2.64
C ASP A 131 16.60 -8.39 2.37
N ALA A 132 15.31 -8.54 2.09
CA ALA A 132 14.72 -9.82 1.74
C ALA A 132 15.27 -10.36 0.40
N SER A 133 15.02 -11.64 0.12
CA SER A 133 15.51 -12.24 -1.11
C SER A 133 14.99 -11.53 -2.37
N THR A 134 15.87 -11.45 -3.38
CA THR A 134 15.49 -10.88 -4.71
C THR A 134 14.24 -11.54 -5.28
N ALA A 135 14.07 -12.85 -5.08
CA ALA A 135 12.91 -13.60 -5.56
C ALA A 135 11.61 -13.17 -4.87
N ASP A 136 11.65 -12.91 -3.57
CA ASP A 136 10.49 -12.46 -2.81
C ASP A 136 10.06 -11.05 -3.22
N ILE A 137 11.03 -10.15 -3.44
CA ILE A 137 10.78 -8.80 -3.91
C ILE A 137 10.19 -8.83 -5.31
N ALA A 138 10.82 -9.57 -6.24
CA ALA A 138 10.38 -9.74 -7.61
C ALA A 138 8.95 -10.31 -7.68
N THR A 139 8.64 -11.32 -6.86
CA THR A 139 7.29 -11.90 -6.78
C THR A 139 6.24 -10.87 -6.38
N ALA A 140 6.52 -10.06 -5.35
CA ALA A 140 5.59 -9.03 -4.91
C ALA A 140 5.40 -7.93 -5.96
N MET A 141 6.47 -7.51 -6.65
CA MET A 141 6.42 -6.54 -7.75
C MET A 141 5.60 -7.07 -8.95
N MET A 142 5.81 -8.33 -9.35
CA MET A 142 5.03 -8.96 -10.42
C MET A 142 3.54 -9.03 -10.07
N ARG A 143 3.20 -9.39 -8.82
CA ARG A 143 1.81 -9.41 -8.35
C ARG A 143 1.19 -8.01 -8.37
N SER A 144 1.92 -7.00 -7.90
CA SER A 144 1.46 -5.61 -7.97
C SER A 144 1.15 -5.20 -9.41
N GLN A 145 2.04 -5.50 -10.35
CA GLN A 145 1.86 -5.15 -11.75
C GLN A 145 0.65 -5.88 -12.38
N GLN A 146 0.50 -7.19 -12.12
CA GLN A 146 -0.61 -7.98 -12.66
C GLN A 146 -1.99 -7.49 -12.17
N LEU A 147 -2.08 -7.04 -10.92
CA LEU A 147 -3.33 -6.67 -10.26
C LEU A 147 -3.71 -5.20 -10.44
N SER A 148 -2.73 -4.32 -10.64
CA SER A 148 -2.95 -2.88 -10.84
C SER A 148 -2.03 -2.33 -11.95
N PRO A 149 -2.17 -2.81 -13.21
CA PRO A 149 -1.20 -2.52 -14.27
C PRO A 149 -1.10 -1.04 -14.64
N VAL A 150 -2.19 -0.28 -14.52
CA VAL A 150 -2.28 1.13 -14.94
C VAL A 150 -2.84 2.06 -13.87
N GLU A 151 -3.05 1.57 -12.65
CA GLU A 151 -3.45 2.43 -11.54
C GLU A 151 -2.30 3.40 -11.23
N THR A 152 -2.56 4.69 -11.40
CA THR A 152 -1.53 5.74 -11.50
C THR A 152 -0.59 5.77 -10.29
N THR A 153 -1.14 5.75 -9.09
CA THR A 153 -0.34 5.86 -7.85
C THR A 153 0.55 4.64 -7.68
N THR A 154 0.01 3.45 -7.92
CA THR A 154 0.73 2.18 -7.83
C THR A 154 1.78 2.06 -8.95
N LEU A 155 1.46 2.48 -10.18
CA LEU A 155 2.39 2.50 -11.30
C LEU A 155 3.60 3.40 -10.99
N ILE A 156 3.37 4.63 -10.54
CA ILE A 156 4.44 5.57 -10.18
C ILE A 156 5.30 4.97 -9.06
N GLY A 157 4.68 4.41 -8.03
CA GLY A 157 5.39 3.76 -6.94
C GLY A 157 6.23 2.55 -7.40
N ARG A 158 5.73 1.74 -8.37
CA ARG A 158 6.53 0.65 -8.96
C ARG A 158 7.69 1.18 -9.79
N ILE A 159 7.51 2.24 -10.55
CA ILE A 159 8.60 2.87 -11.32
C ILE A 159 9.71 3.37 -10.37
N ASP A 160 9.34 4.03 -9.26
CA ASP A 160 10.32 4.44 -8.23
C ASP A 160 11.03 3.21 -7.63
N MET A 161 10.29 2.16 -7.38
CA MET A 161 10.85 0.91 -6.85
C MET A 161 11.81 0.23 -7.85
N TRP A 162 11.44 0.11 -9.15
CA TRP A 162 12.35 -0.38 -10.20
C TRP A 162 13.63 0.45 -10.27
N ASN A 163 13.53 1.76 -10.07
CA ASN A 163 14.68 2.67 -10.08
C ASN A 163 15.67 2.42 -8.92
N ARG A 164 15.21 1.85 -7.80
CA ARG A 164 16.05 1.51 -6.64
C ARG A 164 16.58 0.09 -6.66
N MET A 165 16.02 -0.77 -7.52
CA MET A 165 16.37 -2.18 -7.56
C MET A 165 17.68 -2.43 -8.33
N SER A 166 18.39 -3.49 -7.92
CA SER A 166 19.56 -3.99 -8.64
C SER A 166 19.18 -4.59 -10.01
N ARG A 167 20.14 -4.64 -10.93
CA ARG A 167 19.95 -5.31 -12.24
C ARG A 167 19.44 -6.75 -12.08
N VAL A 168 19.95 -7.50 -11.11
CA VAL A 168 19.54 -8.88 -10.86
C VAL A 168 18.06 -8.94 -10.48
N ALA A 169 17.63 -8.03 -9.61
CA ALA A 169 16.25 -7.96 -9.17
C ALA A 169 15.29 -7.55 -10.30
N ILE A 170 15.67 -6.57 -11.12
CA ILE A 170 14.91 -6.17 -12.30
C ILE A 170 14.78 -7.35 -13.27
N LYS A 171 15.89 -8.09 -13.53
CA LYS A 171 15.89 -9.25 -14.43
C LYS A 171 14.98 -10.38 -13.92
N ALA A 172 14.89 -10.58 -12.60
CA ALA A 172 14.01 -11.59 -12.01
C ALA A 172 12.51 -11.32 -12.24
N ALA A 173 12.14 -10.05 -12.49
CA ALA A 173 10.77 -9.64 -12.80
C ALA A 173 10.66 -8.83 -14.10
N GLU A 174 11.56 -9.08 -15.05
CA GLU A 174 11.70 -8.29 -16.27
C GLU A 174 10.40 -8.08 -17.05
N PRO A 175 9.52 -9.07 -17.24
CA PRO A 175 8.26 -8.84 -17.95
C PRO A 175 7.38 -7.79 -17.31
N ALA A 176 7.30 -7.77 -15.96
CA ALA A 176 6.53 -6.78 -15.22
C ALA A 176 7.18 -5.40 -15.31
N ALA A 177 8.50 -5.31 -15.17
CA ALA A 177 9.22 -4.05 -15.27
C ALA A 177 9.09 -3.42 -16.67
N ARG A 178 9.15 -4.23 -17.75
CA ARG A 178 8.90 -3.78 -19.13
C ARG A 178 7.48 -3.27 -19.32
N ALA A 179 6.49 -4.01 -18.81
CA ALA A 179 5.09 -3.58 -18.87
C ALA A 179 4.85 -2.23 -18.16
N ASP A 180 5.49 -2.04 -17.01
CA ASP A 180 5.43 -0.77 -16.28
C ASP A 180 6.10 0.39 -17.04
N ILE A 181 7.22 0.17 -17.72
CA ILE A 181 7.87 1.20 -18.55
C ILE A 181 6.94 1.62 -19.70
N VAL A 182 6.28 0.67 -20.36
CA VAL A 182 5.31 0.97 -21.42
C VAL A 182 4.12 1.74 -20.89
N ALA A 183 3.57 1.33 -19.74
CA ALA A 183 2.45 2.02 -19.10
C ALA A 183 2.83 3.43 -18.63
N TYR A 184 4.05 3.60 -18.10
CA TYR A 184 4.57 4.89 -17.65
C TYR A 184 4.80 5.85 -18.82
N ASP A 185 5.32 5.37 -19.96
CA ASP A 185 5.46 6.18 -21.18
C ASP A 185 4.11 6.68 -21.69
N ALA A 186 3.09 5.81 -21.71
CA ALA A 186 1.74 6.19 -22.07
C ALA A 186 1.15 7.22 -21.09
N TYR A 187 1.32 7.02 -19.78
CA TYR A 187 0.92 7.98 -18.75
C TYR A 187 1.63 9.32 -18.92
N PHE A 188 2.96 9.30 -19.17
CA PHE A 188 3.76 10.50 -19.34
C PHE A 188 3.29 11.32 -20.54
N LYS A 189 3.05 10.67 -21.68
CA LYS A 189 2.53 11.33 -22.90
C LYS A 189 1.17 11.97 -22.69
N ALA A 190 0.30 11.35 -21.88
CA ALA A 190 -1.03 11.86 -21.59
C ALA A 190 -1.02 13.02 -20.59
N MET A 191 -0.28 12.88 -19.50
CA MET A 191 -0.36 13.78 -18.33
C MET A 191 0.73 14.83 -18.25
N LYS A 192 1.85 14.66 -18.98
CA LYS A 192 3.02 15.58 -19.00
C LYS A 192 3.42 16.03 -17.60
N PRO A 193 3.76 15.11 -16.69
CA PRO A 193 4.10 15.44 -15.32
C PRO A 193 5.35 16.37 -15.28
N LYS A 194 5.37 17.30 -14.31
CA LYS A 194 6.46 18.25 -14.17
C LYS A 194 7.77 17.61 -13.68
N VAL A 195 7.66 16.50 -12.95
CA VAL A 195 8.82 15.78 -12.40
C VAL A 195 9.15 14.63 -13.34
N LEU A 196 10.33 14.66 -13.89
CA LEU A 196 10.85 13.62 -14.76
C LEU A 196 11.59 12.55 -13.93
N LEU A 197 11.50 11.31 -14.37
CA LEU A 197 12.29 10.24 -13.80
C LEU A 197 13.77 10.43 -14.16
N SER A 198 14.65 10.35 -13.15
CA SER A 198 16.11 10.20 -13.35
C SER A 198 16.45 8.71 -13.17
N PRO A 199 16.45 7.91 -14.25
CA PRO A 199 16.57 6.47 -14.12
C PRO A 199 17.99 6.06 -13.71
N SER A 200 18.06 5.08 -12.79
CA SER A 200 19.31 4.41 -12.42
C SER A 200 19.92 3.69 -13.63
N PRO A 201 21.23 3.40 -13.64
CA PRO A 201 21.87 2.69 -14.75
C PRO A 201 21.18 1.36 -15.10
N ALA A 202 20.70 0.62 -14.10
CA ALA A 202 20.00 -0.64 -14.31
C ALA A 202 18.63 -0.45 -15.00
N LEU A 203 17.89 0.60 -14.61
CA LEU A 203 16.62 0.92 -15.24
C LEU A 203 16.81 1.54 -16.63
N GLN A 204 17.86 2.35 -16.84
CA GLN A 204 18.21 2.89 -18.17
C GLN A 204 18.46 1.79 -19.20
N GLU A 205 19.22 0.76 -18.81
CA GLU A 205 19.49 -0.39 -19.67
C GLU A 205 18.19 -1.13 -20.08
N LEU A 206 17.27 -1.28 -19.12
CA LEU A 206 15.96 -1.88 -19.41
C LEU A 206 15.15 -0.98 -20.36
N ILE A 207 15.07 0.33 -20.10
CA ILE A 207 14.36 1.31 -20.94
C ILE A 207 14.91 1.26 -22.37
N ALA A 208 16.24 1.32 -22.54
CA ALA A 208 16.88 1.24 -23.86
C ALA A 208 16.48 -0.03 -24.62
N SER A 209 16.34 -1.16 -23.91
CA SER A 209 15.94 -2.43 -24.52
C SER A 209 14.46 -2.50 -24.92
N THR A 210 13.61 -1.56 -24.47
CA THR A 210 12.20 -1.46 -24.90
C THR A 210 12.02 -0.62 -26.17
N GLY A 211 13.04 0.12 -26.60
CA GLY A 211 12.93 1.09 -27.70
C GLY A 211 12.12 2.35 -27.35
N ILE A 212 11.79 2.55 -26.09
CA ILE A 212 11.06 3.74 -25.60
C ILE A 212 12.09 4.82 -25.24
N ASP A 213 11.86 6.03 -25.75
CA ASP A 213 12.66 7.20 -25.38
C ASP A 213 11.87 8.02 -24.34
N LEU A 214 12.17 7.78 -23.07
CA LEU A 214 11.58 8.58 -21.98
C LEU A 214 12.29 9.94 -21.96
N PRO A 215 11.55 11.04 -21.78
CA PRO A 215 12.14 12.37 -21.71
C PRO A 215 13.13 12.46 -20.55
N LYS A 216 14.30 13.01 -20.85
CA LYS A 216 15.39 13.22 -19.88
C LYS A 216 15.26 14.61 -19.26
N ASN A 217 15.66 14.73 -17.99
CA ASN A 217 15.84 16.04 -17.35
C ASN A 217 16.97 16.83 -18.01
#